data_a46b9d4ce73857ac2a9af871e9a2aab5
#
_entry.id   a46b9d4ce73857ac2a9af871e9a2aab5
#
_cell.length_a   1.000
_cell.length_b   1.000
_cell.length_c   1.000
_cell.angle_alpha   90.00
_cell.angle_beta   90.00
_cell.angle_gamma   90.00
#
_symmetry.space_group_name_H-M   'P 1'
#
loop_
_entity.id
_entity.type
_entity.pdbx_description
1 polymer ?
#
loop_
_entity_poly.entity_id
_entity_poly.type
_entity_poly.pdbx_seq_one_letter_code
_entity_poly.pdbx_strand_id
1 'polypeptide(L)'
;RREHGCSVHFVTDELDGGPIILQAKVPVLPGDSEDMLSARVQAQEHRIYPMVIEWYACGRLQWRDNQPWFDGKPLGAPLMLEDLERQRA
;
A
#
# COMPACT_ATOMS: atom_id res chain seq x y z
N ARG A 1 -20.36 -2.55 -9.37
CA ARG A 1 -19.13 -3.21 -8.92
C ARG A 1 -18.41 -2.33 -7.90
N ARG A 2 -17.99 -2.94 -6.81
CA ARG A 2 -17.31 -2.22 -5.75
C ARG A 2 -15.95 -2.84 -5.48
N GLU A 3 -15.06 -2.02 -4.96
CA GLU A 3 -13.73 -2.47 -4.56
C GLU A 3 -13.45 -1.99 -3.16
N HIS A 4 -12.78 -2.83 -2.42
CA HIS A 4 -12.14 -2.44 -1.19
C HIS A 4 -10.64 -2.42 -1.40
N GLY A 5 -9.91 -2.03 -0.37
CA GLY A 5 -8.48 -2.02 -0.48
C GLY A 5 -7.81 -1.87 0.86
N CYS A 6 -6.51 -1.97 0.84
CA CYS A 6 -5.67 -1.70 1.99
C CYS A 6 -4.51 -0.85 1.52
N SER A 7 -3.95 -0.10 2.45
CA SER A 7 -2.87 0.80 2.11
C SER A 7 -1.90 0.92 3.27
N VAL A 8 -0.65 1.24 2.92
CA VAL A 8 0.39 1.54 3.91
C VAL A 8 0.81 2.98 3.68
N HIS A 9 0.88 3.76 4.74
CA HIS A 9 1.25 5.15 4.64
C HIS A 9 2.17 5.54 5.79
N PHE A 10 2.90 6.63 5.59
CA PHE A 10 3.67 7.21 6.68
C PHE A 10 2.71 7.82 7.68
N VAL A 11 3.05 7.67 8.96
CA VAL A 11 2.29 8.29 10.03
C VAL A 11 2.94 9.62 10.37
N THR A 12 2.15 10.68 10.34
CA THR A 12 2.61 12.01 10.68
C THR A 12 1.78 12.55 11.84
N ASP A 13 2.15 13.74 12.34
CA ASP A 13 1.39 14.38 13.40
C ASP A 13 0.10 15.03 12.90
N GLU A 14 -0.14 14.99 11.62
CA GLU A 14 -1.36 15.58 11.06
C GLU A 14 -2.55 14.67 11.28
N LEU A 15 -3.73 15.28 11.35
CA LEU A 15 -4.95 14.52 11.63
C LEU A 15 -5.27 13.49 10.57
N ASP A 16 -4.92 13.77 9.34
CA ASP A 16 -5.22 12.87 8.22
C ASP A 16 -4.20 11.76 8.05
N GLY A 17 -3.24 11.65 8.96
CA GLY A 17 -2.16 10.70 8.81
C GLY A 17 -1.17 11.19 7.79
N GLY A 18 -0.44 10.28 7.17
CA GLY A 18 0.57 10.64 6.20
C GLY A 18 0.20 10.24 4.80
N PRO A 19 1.09 10.55 3.84
CA PRO A 19 0.84 10.14 2.46
C PRO A 19 0.85 8.62 2.33
N ILE A 20 0.03 8.13 1.41
CA ILE A 20 -0.05 6.71 1.15
C ILE A 20 1.14 6.29 0.30
N ILE A 21 1.80 5.20 0.68
CA ILE A 21 2.98 4.69 0.00
C ILE A 21 2.61 3.61 -1.00
N LEU A 22 1.79 2.65 -0.56
CA LEU A 22 1.46 1.47 -1.36
C LEU A 22 0.02 1.10 -1.12
N GLN A 23 -0.69 0.80 -2.19
CA GLN A 23 -2.09 0.37 -2.12
C GLN A 23 -2.28 -0.95 -2.84
N ALA A 24 -3.22 -1.73 -2.34
CA ALA A 24 -3.67 -2.95 -3.01
C ALA A 24 -5.19 -2.90 -3.10
N LYS A 25 -5.73 -3.26 -4.25
CA LYS A 25 -7.17 -3.31 -4.45
C LYS A 25 -7.68 -4.71 -4.19
N VAL A 26 -8.87 -4.80 -3.61
CA VAL A 26 -9.51 -6.06 -3.31
C VAL A 26 -10.93 -5.99 -3.89
N PRO A 27 -11.27 -6.87 -4.83
CA PRO A 27 -12.60 -6.83 -5.43
C PRO A 27 -13.66 -7.33 -4.45
N VAL A 28 -14.84 -6.74 -4.55
CA VAL A 28 -16.00 -7.23 -3.83
C VAL A 28 -16.80 -8.06 -4.81
N LEU A 29 -16.92 -9.35 -4.53
CA LEU A 29 -17.57 -10.29 -5.43
C LEU A 29 -19.01 -10.54 -5.00
N PRO A 30 -19.89 -10.88 -5.94
CA PRO A 30 -21.26 -11.24 -5.56
C PRO A 30 -21.26 -12.40 -4.57
N GLY A 31 -22.04 -12.27 -3.52
CA GLY A 31 -22.12 -13.32 -2.51
C GLY A 31 -21.06 -13.26 -1.43
N ASP A 32 -20.17 -12.26 -1.48
CA ASP A 32 -19.19 -12.11 -0.42
C ASP A 32 -19.85 -11.78 0.91
N SER A 33 -19.47 -12.48 1.96
CA SER A 33 -19.78 -12.09 3.32
C SER A 33 -18.71 -11.13 3.81
N GLU A 34 -18.98 -10.48 4.95
CA GLU A 34 -17.98 -9.62 5.57
C GLU A 34 -16.72 -10.41 5.93
N ASP A 35 -16.90 -11.63 6.40
CA ASP A 35 -15.75 -12.46 6.78
C ASP A 35 -14.90 -12.81 5.57
N MET A 36 -15.54 -13.13 4.45
CA MET A 36 -14.81 -13.46 3.23
C MET A 36 -14.04 -12.26 2.71
N LEU A 37 -14.65 -11.09 2.74
CA LEU A 37 -13.99 -9.87 2.28
C LEU A 37 -12.86 -9.49 3.21
N SER A 38 -13.06 -9.59 4.52
CA SER A 38 -12.01 -9.30 5.49
C SER A 38 -10.80 -10.21 5.29
N ALA A 39 -11.04 -11.50 5.06
CA ALA A 39 -9.93 -12.42 4.83
C ALA A 39 -9.15 -12.07 3.58
N ARG A 40 -9.85 -11.63 2.54
CA ARG A 40 -9.19 -11.23 1.29
C ARG A 40 -8.36 -9.98 1.50
N VAL A 41 -8.88 -9.02 2.26
CA VAL A 41 -8.13 -7.81 2.58
C VAL A 41 -6.89 -8.13 3.40
N GLN A 42 -7.04 -8.98 4.42
CA GLN A 42 -5.92 -9.37 5.26
C GLN A 42 -4.83 -10.09 4.48
N ALA A 43 -5.21 -10.90 3.49
CA ALA A 43 -4.23 -11.57 2.65
C ALA A 43 -3.36 -10.56 1.91
N GLN A 44 -3.96 -9.47 1.42
CA GLN A 44 -3.19 -8.43 0.76
C GLN A 44 -2.33 -7.64 1.75
N GLU A 45 -2.84 -7.40 2.94
CA GLU A 45 -2.05 -6.71 3.97
C GLU A 45 -0.79 -7.50 4.31
N HIS A 46 -0.92 -8.82 4.40
CA HIS A 46 0.23 -9.67 4.69
C HIS A 46 1.28 -9.63 3.58
N ARG A 47 0.89 -9.19 2.39
CA ARG A 47 1.82 -9.03 1.27
C ARG A 47 2.46 -7.65 1.27
N ILE A 48 1.68 -6.60 1.47
CA ILE A 48 2.20 -5.24 1.26
C ILE A 48 2.97 -4.70 2.46
N TYR A 49 2.59 -5.08 3.69
CA TYR A 49 3.29 -4.57 4.86
C TYR A 49 4.75 -4.99 4.88
N PRO A 50 5.09 -6.28 4.69
CA PRO A 50 6.51 -6.66 4.66
C PRO A 50 7.28 -5.99 3.52
N MET A 51 6.64 -5.75 2.38
CA MET A 51 7.30 -5.07 1.27
C MET A 51 7.74 -3.67 1.67
N VAL A 52 6.83 -2.92 2.29
CA VAL A 52 7.14 -1.55 2.67
C VAL A 52 8.20 -1.51 3.76
N ILE A 53 8.11 -2.41 4.72
CA ILE A 53 9.11 -2.49 5.78
C ILE A 53 10.49 -2.76 5.19
N GLU A 54 10.58 -3.68 4.24
CA GLU A 54 11.85 -4.00 3.60
C GLU A 54 12.38 -2.81 2.81
N TRP A 55 11.53 -2.13 2.08
CA TRP A 55 11.94 -0.94 1.33
C TRP A 55 12.54 0.13 2.25
N TYR A 56 11.89 0.32 3.39
CA TYR A 56 12.37 1.31 4.35
C TYR A 56 13.70 0.88 4.96
N ALA A 57 13.80 -0.39 5.31
CA ALA A 57 15.01 -0.91 5.95
C ALA A 57 16.21 -0.85 5.01
N CYS A 58 16.03 -1.07 3.72
CA CYS A 58 17.14 -1.06 2.78
C CYS A 58 17.38 0.29 2.12
N GLY A 59 16.62 1.30 2.51
CA GLY A 59 16.84 2.66 2.02
C GLY A 59 16.17 3.02 0.73
N ARG A 60 15.35 2.14 0.16
CA ARG A 60 14.62 2.46 -1.05
C ARG A 60 13.48 3.44 -0.79
N LEU A 61 12.85 3.32 0.38
CA LEU A 61 11.79 4.20 0.81
C LEU A 61 12.33 5.10 1.90
N GLN A 62 12.19 6.41 1.73
CA GLN A 62 12.72 7.39 2.67
C GLN A 62 11.72 8.50 2.89
N TRP A 63 11.84 9.13 4.04
CA TRP A 63 11.08 10.35 4.35
C TRP A 63 12.06 11.49 4.36
N ARG A 64 11.95 12.38 3.37
CA ARG A 64 12.87 13.50 3.22
C ARG A 64 12.10 14.74 2.78
N ASP A 65 12.51 15.89 3.26
CA ASP A 65 11.91 17.16 2.85
C ASP A 65 10.39 17.14 3.01
N ASN A 66 9.94 16.50 4.08
CA ASN A 66 8.53 16.44 4.44
C ASN A 66 7.68 15.68 3.45
N GLN A 67 8.26 14.72 2.74
CA GLN A 67 7.52 13.91 1.78
C GLN A 67 8.21 12.56 1.59
N PRO A 68 7.46 11.57 1.06
CA PRO A 68 8.05 10.27 0.81
C PRO A 68 8.87 10.26 -0.47
N TRP A 69 9.95 9.47 -0.44
CA TRP A 69 10.84 9.26 -1.58
C TRP A 69 10.99 7.77 -1.80
N PHE A 70 10.96 7.35 -3.05
CA PHE A 70 11.13 5.94 -3.41
C PHE A 70 12.16 5.84 -4.53
N ASP A 71 13.21 5.00 -4.27
CA ASP A 71 14.30 4.80 -5.22
C ASP A 71 14.94 6.12 -5.66
N GLY A 72 15.07 7.05 -4.71
CA GLY A 72 15.76 8.31 -4.95
C GLY A 72 14.94 9.39 -5.60
N LYS A 73 13.63 9.18 -5.74
CA LYS A 73 12.75 10.18 -6.35
C LYS A 73 11.54 10.44 -5.45
N PRO A 74 11.04 11.67 -5.44
CA PRO A 74 9.83 11.96 -4.68
C PRO A 74 8.67 11.09 -5.17
N LEU A 75 7.92 10.54 -4.21
CA LEU A 75 6.77 9.72 -4.54
C LEU A 75 5.55 10.60 -4.66
N GLY A 76 5.17 10.94 -5.89
CA GLY A 76 4.08 11.86 -6.12
C GLY A 76 2.70 11.23 -6.00
N ALA A 77 2.61 9.91 -6.09
CA ALA A 77 1.35 9.18 -5.99
C ALA A 77 1.62 7.83 -5.37
N PRO A 78 0.61 7.20 -4.76
CA PRO A 78 0.81 5.88 -4.16
C PRO A 78 1.20 4.84 -5.20
N LEU A 79 2.07 3.92 -4.80
CA LEU A 79 2.38 2.76 -5.62
C LEU A 79 1.21 1.78 -5.53
N MET A 80 0.94 1.10 -6.63
CA MET A 80 -0.14 0.11 -6.69
C MET A 80 0.47 -1.28 -6.76
N LEU A 81 0.03 -2.17 -5.89
CA LEU A 81 0.57 -3.53 -5.86
C LEU A 81 0.40 -4.21 -7.21
N GLU A 82 -0.74 -4.01 -7.86
CA GLU A 82 -1.00 -4.62 -9.16
C GLU A 82 0.02 -4.22 -10.20
N ASP A 83 0.49 -2.97 -10.16
CA ASP A 83 1.50 -2.49 -11.09
C ASP A 83 2.85 -3.13 -10.82
N LEU A 84 3.19 -3.30 -9.55
CA LEU A 84 4.46 -3.93 -9.18
C LEU A 84 4.48 -5.39 -9.61
N GLU A 85 3.37 -6.08 -9.45
CA GLU A 85 3.29 -7.47 -9.85
C GLU A 85 3.38 -7.62 -11.36
N ARG A 86 2.81 -6.67 -12.09
CA ARG A 86 2.88 -6.69 -13.54
C ARG A 86 4.30 -6.52 -14.04
N GLN A 87 5.08 -5.66 -13.36
CA GLN A 87 6.47 -5.42 -13.73
C GLN A 87 7.37 -6.62 -13.51
N ARG A 88 6.96 -7.52 -12.62
CA ARG A 88 7.76 -8.70 -12.31
C ARG A 88 7.52 -9.85 -13.26
N ALA A 89 6.47 -9.77 -14.05
CA ALA A 89 6.11 -10.84 -14.97
C ALA A 89 7.09 -10.98 -16.15
#